data_2305c39c3bb31ecd6735aa5ac0c1eb1d
#
_entry.id   2305c39c3bb31ecd6735aa5ac0c1eb1d
#
_cell.length_a   1.000
_cell.length_b   1.000
_cell.length_c   1.000
_cell.angle_alpha   90.00
_cell.angle_beta   90.00
_cell.angle_gamma   90.00
#
_symmetry.space_group_name_H-M   'P 1'
#
loop_
_entity.id
_entity.type
_entity.pdbx_description
1 polymer ?
#
loop_
_entity_poly.entity_id
_entity_poly.type
_entity_poly.pdbx_seq_one_letter_code
_entity_poly.pdbx_strand_id
1 'polypeptide(L)'
;MERLVTDMTETEILFDLLEKGISPAHAVSACEKRLTDAGFEVVDYGTAWNLKAGGKYVVNHHETTLFAFTLPQNWSDREPAIRIAAAHTDFPCLRIKPVSYTHLRAHETV
;
A
#
# COMPACT_ATOMS: atom_id res chain seq x y z
N MET A 1 12.73 9.83 24.61
CA MET A 1 11.83 8.66 24.57
C MET A 1 11.25 8.53 23.17
N GLU A 2 11.37 7.39 22.59
CA GLU A 2 10.84 7.13 21.26
C GLU A 2 9.32 7.06 21.31
N ARG A 3 8.65 7.81 20.42
CA ARG A 3 7.19 7.79 20.34
C ARG A 3 6.72 6.50 19.68
N LEU A 4 5.67 5.91 20.24
CA LEU A 4 4.97 4.81 19.58
C LEU A 4 4.22 5.34 18.35
N VAL A 5 4.09 4.50 17.34
CA VAL A 5 3.36 4.85 16.11
C VAL A 5 1.92 5.29 16.44
N THR A 6 1.29 4.68 17.44
CA THR A 6 -0.07 5.01 17.88
C THR A 6 -0.19 6.40 18.48
N ASP A 7 0.94 7.02 18.89
CA ASP A 7 0.95 8.36 19.49
C ASP A 7 1.16 9.45 18.45
N MET A 8 1.34 9.11 17.18
CA MET A 8 1.53 10.08 16.13
C MET A 8 0.21 10.76 15.75
N THR A 9 0.28 12.07 15.53
CA THR A 9 -0.85 12.79 14.98
C THR A 9 -1.07 12.43 13.51
N GLU A 10 -2.26 12.70 12.99
CA GLU A 10 -2.55 12.45 11.57
C GLU A 10 -1.61 13.22 10.66
N THR A 11 -1.25 14.45 11.03
CA THR A 11 -0.29 15.25 10.27
C THR A 11 1.10 14.61 10.25
N GLU A 12 1.56 14.13 11.39
CA GLU A 12 2.85 13.43 11.48
C GLU A 12 2.86 12.15 10.65
N ILE A 13 1.76 11.41 10.64
CA ILE A 13 1.60 10.22 9.81
C ILE A 13 1.70 10.57 8.33
N LEU A 14 1.02 11.65 7.92
CA LEU A 14 1.07 12.12 6.54
C LEU A 14 2.49 12.48 6.12
N PHE A 15 3.20 13.26 6.93
CA PHE A 15 4.59 13.63 6.62
C PHE A 15 5.51 12.42 6.55
N ASP A 16 5.34 11.46 7.45
CA ASP A 16 6.12 10.23 7.44
C ASP A 16 5.89 9.44 6.14
N LEU A 17 4.64 9.30 5.73
CA LEU A 17 4.29 8.60 4.49
C LEU A 17 4.81 9.32 3.26
N LEU A 18 4.72 10.66 3.22
CA LEU A 18 5.25 11.45 2.11
C LEU A 18 6.77 11.31 1.99
N GLU A 19 7.47 11.33 3.11
CA GLU A 19 8.91 11.16 3.13
C GLU A 19 9.34 9.78 2.65
N LYS A 20 8.62 8.74 3.03
CA LYS A 20 8.92 7.36 2.66
C LYS A 20 8.40 6.96 1.28
N GLY A 21 7.38 7.64 0.79
CA GLY A 21 6.69 7.27 -0.44
C GLY A 21 7.29 7.85 -1.71
N ILE A 22 8.60 7.73 -1.89
CA ILE A 22 9.32 8.33 -3.01
C ILE A 22 9.08 7.67 -4.36
N SER A 23 8.45 6.51 -4.38
CA SER A 23 8.04 5.80 -5.59
C SER A 23 6.80 4.97 -5.26
N PRO A 24 6.06 4.45 -6.28
CA PRO A 24 4.92 3.56 -6.00
C PRO A 24 5.31 2.36 -5.14
N ALA A 25 6.44 1.72 -5.41
CA ALA A 25 6.91 0.59 -4.61
C ALA A 25 7.24 1.00 -3.16
N HIS A 26 7.87 2.14 -2.97
CA HIS A 26 8.15 2.66 -1.62
C HIS A 26 6.87 3.04 -0.89
N ALA A 27 5.92 3.65 -1.58
CA ALA A 27 4.63 4.01 -0.98
C ALA A 27 3.87 2.76 -0.52
N VAL A 28 3.81 1.73 -1.36
CA VAL A 28 3.18 0.45 -1.00
C VAL A 28 3.88 -0.20 0.18
N SER A 29 5.21 -0.26 0.16
CA SER A 29 5.99 -0.83 1.25
C SER A 29 5.76 -0.10 2.57
N ALA A 30 5.75 1.23 2.56
CA ALA A 30 5.50 2.03 3.75
C ALA A 30 4.08 1.82 4.30
N CYS A 31 3.09 1.77 3.42
CA CYS A 31 1.71 1.52 3.82
C CYS A 31 1.51 0.11 4.35
N GLU A 32 2.10 -0.89 3.70
CA GLU A 32 2.02 -2.27 4.16
C GLU A 32 2.62 -2.42 5.55
N LYS A 33 3.79 -1.83 5.79
CA LYS A 33 4.42 -1.87 7.10
C LYS A 33 3.54 -1.23 8.17
N ARG A 34 2.96 -0.09 7.87
CA ARG A 34 2.07 0.61 8.80
C ARG A 34 0.83 -0.23 9.12
N LEU A 35 0.27 -0.88 8.12
CA LEU A 35 -0.91 -1.72 8.30
C LEU A 35 -0.57 -2.99 9.11
N THR A 36 0.55 -3.64 8.81
CA THR A 36 0.97 -4.82 9.59
C THR A 36 1.29 -4.47 11.04
N ASP A 37 1.91 -3.30 11.27
CA ASP A 37 2.13 -2.81 12.63
C ASP A 37 0.81 -2.53 13.37
N ALA A 38 -0.26 -2.23 12.63
CA ALA A 38 -1.59 -2.02 13.18
C ALA A 38 -2.42 -3.31 13.31
N GLY A 39 -1.82 -4.47 13.08
CA GLY A 39 -2.47 -5.76 13.25
C GLY A 39 -3.09 -6.36 12.01
N PHE A 40 -2.85 -5.80 10.83
CA PHE A 40 -3.32 -6.39 9.58
C PHE A 40 -2.47 -7.61 9.23
N GLU A 41 -3.14 -8.67 8.83
CA GLU A 41 -2.51 -9.90 8.39
C GLU A 41 -2.25 -9.84 6.88
N VAL A 42 -1.02 -10.16 6.47
CA VAL A 42 -0.68 -10.21 5.05
C VAL A 42 -1.25 -11.51 4.46
N VAL A 43 -2.01 -11.38 3.38
CA VAL A 43 -2.51 -12.52 2.62
C VAL A 43 -1.92 -12.49 1.22
N ASP A 44 -1.58 -13.67 0.72
CA ASP A 44 -0.97 -13.79 -0.58
C ASP A 44 -2.05 -13.85 -1.67
N TYR A 45 -1.85 -13.08 -2.72
CA TYR A 45 -2.77 -13.02 -3.85
C TYR A 45 -2.99 -14.38 -4.53
N GLY A 46 -1.95 -15.23 -4.56
CA GLY A 46 -1.99 -16.51 -5.25
C GLY A 46 -2.47 -17.70 -4.40
N THR A 47 -2.83 -17.50 -3.15
CA THR A 47 -3.24 -18.58 -2.26
C THR A 47 -4.68 -18.43 -1.79
N ALA A 48 -5.25 -19.51 -1.27
CA ALA A 48 -6.57 -19.45 -0.67
C ALA A 48 -6.53 -18.64 0.62
N TRP A 49 -7.50 -17.75 0.81
CA TRP A 49 -7.58 -16.92 2.01
C TRP A 49 -8.50 -17.56 3.04
N ASN A 50 -8.04 -17.57 4.28
CA ASN A 50 -8.85 -18.01 5.41
C ASN A 50 -9.30 -16.79 6.21
N LEU A 51 -10.37 -16.16 5.76
CA LEU A 51 -10.88 -14.93 6.33
C LEU A 51 -11.79 -15.19 7.51
N LYS A 52 -11.64 -14.39 8.55
CA LYS A 52 -12.43 -14.51 9.79
C LYS A 52 -13.17 -13.22 10.08
N ALA A 53 -14.32 -13.34 10.74
CA ALA A 53 -15.06 -12.17 11.22
C ALA A 53 -14.17 -11.31 12.11
N GLY A 54 -14.23 -10.01 11.93
CA GLY A 54 -13.39 -9.06 12.67
C GLY A 54 -11.94 -9.00 12.20
N GLY A 55 -11.57 -9.75 11.16
CA GLY A 55 -10.21 -9.78 10.65
C GLY A 55 -9.84 -8.52 9.87
N LYS A 56 -8.55 -8.27 9.80
CA LYS A 56 -7.94 -7.18 9.04
C LYS A 56 -6.88 -7.77 8.14
N TYR A 57 -6.96 -7.49 6.87
CA TYR A 57 -6.11 -8.13 5.87
C TYR A 57 -5.52 -7.13 4.91
N VAL A 58 -4.31 -7.40 4.44
CA VAL A 58 -3.62 -6.59 3.45
C VAL A 58 -3.03 -7.51 2.38
N VAL A 59 -3.20 -7.09 1.13
CA VAL A 59 -2.67 -7.80 -0.04
C VAL A 59 -1.75 -6.85 -0.79
N ASN A 60 -0.52 -7.26 -1.00
CA ASN A 60 0.42 -6.55 -1.85
C ASN A 60 0.41 -7.19 -3.23
N HIS A 61 0.02 -6.43 -4.24
CA HIS A 61 -0.05 -6.91 -5.61
C HIS A 61 1.03 -6.25 -6.45
N HIS A 62 2.04 -7.03 -6.82
CA HIS A 62 3.19 -6.58 -7.63
C HIS A 62 3.97 -5.39 -7.06
N GLU A 63 3.92 -5.22 -5.74
CA GLU A 63 4.67 -4.19 -5.02
C GLU A 63 4.32 -2.74 -5.38
N THR A 64 3.36 -2.53 -6.26
CA THR A 64 2.90 -1.19 -6.66
C THR A 64 1.44 -0.94 -6.37
N THR A 65 0.70 -1.96 -5.97
CA THR A 65 -0.73 -1.87 -5.63
C THR A 65 -0.96 -2.56 -4.29
N LEU A 66 -1.71 -1.92 -3.43
CA LEU A 66 -2.03 -2.44 -2.11
C LEU A 66 -3.54 -2.45 -1.92
N PHE A 67 -4.06 -3.57 -1.47
CA PHE A 67 -5.44 -3.69 -1.01
C PHE A 67 -5.43 -3.96 0.49
N ALA A 68 -6.22 -3.21 1.24
CA ALA A 68 -6.42 -3.48 2.64
C ALA A 68 -7.92 -3.46 2.93
N PHE A 69 -8.38 -4.38 3.74
CA PHE A 69 -9.79 -4.45 4.09
C PHE A 69 -9.98 -5.01 5.49
N THR A 70 -11.09 -4.66 6.07
CA THR A 70 -11.50 -5.17 7.37
C THR A 70 -12.86 -5.83 7.26
N LEU A 71 -13.06 -6.86 8.03
CA LEU A 71 -14.34 -7.55 8.12
C LEU A 71 -15.01 -7.21 9.46
N PRO A 72 -16.32 -6.96 9.47
CA PRO A 72 -17.00 -6.69 10.73
C PRO A 72 -17.05 -7.93 11.62
N GLN A 73 -17.23 -7.74 12.91
CA GLN A 73 -17.33 -8.84 13.87
C GLN A 73 -18.51 -9.76 13.58
N ASN A 74 -19.59 -9.20 13.03
CA ASN A 74 -20.79 -9.94 12.65
C ASN A 74 -20.81 -10.29 11.17
N TRP A 75 -19.65 -10.36 10.53
CA TRP A 75 -19.56 -10.71 9.12
C TRP A 75 -20.17 -12.09 8.88
N SER A 76 -21.07 -12.17 7.94
CA SER A 76 -21.73 -13.40 7.52
C SER A 76 -21.87 -13.38 6.01
N ASP A 77 -22.36 -14.49 5.43
CA ASP A 77 -22.57 -14.62 3.98
C ASP A 77 -23.66 -13.70 3.42
N ARG A 78 -24.25 -12.86 4.26
CA ARG A 78 -25.20 -11.85 3.81
C ARG A 78 -24.44 -10.71 3.18
N GLU A 79 -25.03 -10.08 2.17
CA GLU A 79 -24.46 -8.95 1.45
C GLU A 79 -24.08 -7.81 2.39
N PRO A 80 -22.80 -7.64 2.71
CA PRO A 80 -22.38 -6.51 3.52
C PRO A 80 -22.36 -5.24 2.69
N ALA A 81 -22.63 -4.13 3.33
CA ALA A 81 -22.34 -2.84 2.71
C ALA A 81 -20.83 -2.69 2.61
N ILE A 82 -20.33 -2.42 1.42
CA ILE A 82 -18.91 -2.24 1.16
C ILE A 82 -18.63 -0.74 1.10
N ARG A 83 -17.63 -0.29 1.86
CA ARG A 83 -17.11 1.07 1.77
C ARG A 83 -15.73 0.98 1.13
N ILE A 84 -15.53 1.75 0.08
CA ILE A 84 -14.28 1.74 -0.68
C ILE A 84 -13.66 3.13 -0.63
N ALA A 85 -12.38 3.18 -0.27
CA ALA A 85 -11.56 4.37 -0.44
C ALA A 85 -10.42 3.98 -1.38
N ALA A 86 -10.17 4.80 -2.38
CA ALA A 86 -9.13 4.52 -3.37
C ALA A 86 -8.27 5.75 -3.59
N ALA A 87 -6.98 5.52 -3.76
CA ALA A 87 -6.00 6.57 -4.05
C ALA A 87 -4.88 5.95 -4.89
N HIS A 88 -4.19 6.78 -5.67
CA HIS A 88 -3.04 6.30 -6.42
C HIS A 88 -1.78 6.29 -5.54
N THR A 89 -0.80 5.49 -5.93
CA THR A 89 0.46 5.31 -5.18
C THR A 89 1.61 6.14 -5.74
N ASP A 90 1.42 6.77 -6.87
CA ASP A 90 2.41 7.63 -7.49
C ASP A 90 2.12 9.11 -7.22
N PHE A 91 3.12 9.93 -7.40
CA PHE A 91 2.99 11.39 -7.35
C PHE A 91 4.03 12.00 -8.31
N PRO A 92 3.87 13.28 -8.68
CA PRO A 92 4.80 13.90 -9.66
C PRO A 92 6.25 13.82 -9.18
N CYS A 93 7.08 13.15 -9.97
CA CYS A 93 8.50 13.01 -9.69
C CYS A 93 9.25 12.65 -10.97
N LEU A 94 10.54 12.83 -10.95
CA LEU A 94 11.41 12.37 -12.03
C LEU A 94 11.80 10.92 -11.77
N ARG A 95 11.72 10.09 -12.80
CA ARG A 95 12.11 8.69 -12.72
C ARG A 95 13.23 8.42 -13.70
N ILE A 96 14.21 7.65 -13.25
CA ILE A 96 15.26 7.17 -14.12
C ILE A 96 14.71 6.02 -14.96
N LYS A 97 14.75 6.17 -16.27
CA LYS A 97 14.33 5.10 -17.17
C LYS A 97 15.40 4.00 -17.21
N PRO A 98 15.03 2.74 -16.98
CA PRO A 98 15.97 1.63 -17.08
C PRO A 98 16.14 1.21 -18.54
N VAL A 99 16.63 2.12 -19.39
CA VAL A 99 16.85 1.84 -20.81
C VAL A 99 18.33 1.79 -21.12
N SER A 100 18.69 0.95 -22.11
CA SER A 100 20.08 0.85 -22.55
C SER A 100 20.52 2.11 -23.27
N TYR A 101 21.83 2.32 -23.34
CA TYR A 101 22.40 3.44 -24.04
C TYR A 101 21.96 3.49 -25.53
N THR A 102 21.89 2.35 -26.18
CA THR A 102 21.42 2.25 -27.55
C THR A 102 19.99 2.75 -27.70
N HIS A 103 19.17 2.49 -26.72
CA HIS A 103 17.78 2.92 -26.69
C HIS A 103 17.69 4.45 -26.60
N LEU A 104 18.52 5.06 -25.78
CA LEU A 104 18.58 6.52 -25.63
C LEU A 104 18.90 7.21 -26.96
N ARG A 105 19.81 6.64 -27.74
CA ARG A 105 20.15 7.20 -29.04
C ARG A 105 18.96 7.22 -30.02
N ALA A 106 18.17 6.16 -29.99
CA ALA A 106 16.96 6.10 -30.79
C ALA A 106 15.96 7.20 -30.46
N HIS A 107 15.89 7.54 -29.17
CA HIS A 107 14.98 8.58 -28.69
C HIS A 107 15.49 10.00 -28.95
N GLU A 108 16.78 10.18 -29.06
CA GLU A 108 17.38 11.49 -29.31
C GLU A 108 16.99 12.07 -30.67
N THR A 109 16.57 11.22 -31.58
CA THR A 109 16.20 11.65 -32.95
C THR A 109 14.77 12.14 -33.06
N VAL A 110 14.02 12.06 -31.97
CA VAL A 110 12.61 12.47 -31.94
C VAL A 110 12.42 13.97 -31.72
#